data_a189b83c59723402d2dfb15f0ae4b8f3
#
_entry.id   a189b83c59723402d2dfb15f0ae4b8f3
#
_cell.length_a   1.000
_cell.length_b   1.000
_cell.length_c   1.000
_cell.angle_alpha   90.00
_cell.angle_beta   90.00
_cell.angle_gamma   90.00
#
_symmetry.space_group_name_H-M   'P 1'
#
loop_
_entity.id
_entity.type
_entity.pdbx_description
1 polymer ?
#
loop_
_entity_poly.entity_id
_entity_poly.type
_entity_poly.pdbx_seq_one_letter_code
_entity_poly.pdbx_strand_id
1 'polypeptide(L)'
;GVPWLLKDLNTYLAGELTEGGSRFYQGFRPTHSSELVRRHQAAGFVIFGKTCSPEFGLTATTENKLTGDTRNPWEPGHIAGGSSGGAAAAVAAGVLPAAHATDGGGSIRIPASCCGIFGFKPTRGRVPTGPDDGEIWGGAVTEGVLTRSVRDSAAMLDAIHGEDVGAPYAAPPRVRPFLDEVTTPPAQLRIAVTTAPMLGHVIHPDC
;
A
#
# COMPACT_ATOMS: atom_id res chain seq x y z
N GLY A 1 -18.67 -8.35 -6.18
CA GLY A 1 -17.49 -7.54 -6.40
C GLY A 1 -17.32 -6.45 -5.38
N VAL A 2 -16.08 -6.18 -4.99
CA VAL A 2 -15.74 -5.06 -4.09
C VAL A 2 -15.12 -3.95 -4.94
N PRO A 3 -15.55 -2.69 -4.83
CA PRO A 3 -14.95 -1.58 -5.55
C PRO A 3 -13.48 -1.41 -5.11
N TRP A 4 -12.59 -1.18 -6.08
CA TRP A 4 -11.16 -1.18 -5.85
C TRP A 4 -10.43 -0.06 -6.59
N LEU A 5 -9.50 0.61 -5.89
CA LEU A 5 -8.60 1.59 -6.48
C LEU A 5 -7.16 1.09 -6.39
N LEU A 6 -6.43 1.21 -7.48
CA LEU A 6 -4.99 0.97 -7.52
C LEU A 6 -4.23 2.26 -7.22
N LYS A 7 -3.09 2.16 -6.59
CA LYS A 7 -2.15 3.30 -6.51
C LYS A 7 -1.58 3.58 -7.89
N ASP A 8 -1.52 4.85 -8.27
CA ASP A 8 -0.90 5.26 -9.52
C ASP A 8 0.62 5.28 -9.37
N LEU A 9 1.23 4.11 -9.49
CA LEU A 9 2.69 3.92 -9.43
C LEU A 9 3.07 2.71 -10.30
N ASN A 10 3.85 1.77 -9.79
CA ASN A 10 4.40 0.61 -10.51
C ASN A 10 3.47 -0.62 -10.54
N THR A 11 2.22 -0.51 -10.13
CA THR A 11 1.24 -1.61 -10.20
C THR A 11 0.32 -1.41 -11.40
N TYR A 12 0.52 -2.21 -12.42
CA TYR A 12 -0.05 -2.02 -13.75
C TYR A 12 -1.36 -2.76 -13.96
N LEU A 13 -2.32 -2.08 -14.56
CA LEU A 13 -3.49 -2.65 -15.21
C LEU A 13 -3.36 -2.38 -16.71
N ALA A 14 -3.36 -3.44 -17.52
CA ALA A 14 -3.15 -3.34 -18.97
C ALA A 14 -4.10 -2.35 -19.63
N GLY A 15 -3.54 -1.45 -20.43
CA GLY A 15 -4.29 -0.43 -21.18
C GLY A 15 -4.74 0.78 -20.37
N GLU A 16 -4.58 0.77 -19.04
CA GLU A 16 -4.99 1.88 -18.19
C GLU A 16 -3.82 2.80 -17.83
N LEU A 17 -4.12 4.11 -17.70
CA LEU A 17 -3.10 5.10 -17.37
C LEU A 17 -2.35 4.73 -16.08
N THR A 18 -1.03 4.85 -16.12
CA THR A 18 -0.15 4.73 -14.96
C THR A 18 0.95 5.77 -15.09
N GLU A 19 0.77 6.89 -14.43
CA GLU A 19 1.58 8.10 -14.64
C GLU A 19 2.54 8.39 -13.47
N GLY A 20 2.42 7.66 -12.35
CA GLY A 20 3.31 7.79 -11.20
C GLY A 20 3.37 9.19 -10.60
N GLY A 21 2.29 9.99 -10.74
CA GLY A 21 2.25 11.39 -10.33
C GLY A 21 3.21 12.31 -11.12
N SER A 22 3.74 11.88 -12.27
CA SER A 22 4.78 12.57 -13.02
C SER A 22 4.33 13.01 -14.40
N ARG A 23 4.60 14.27 -14.74
CA ARG A 23 4.41 14.78 -16.11
C ARG A 23 5.29 14.07 -17.14
N PHE A 24 6.38 13.48 -16.71
CA PHE A 24 7.28 12.71 -17.59
C PHE A 24 6.62 11.42 -18.10
N TYR A 25 5.76 10.80 -17.29
CA TYR A 25 5.02 9.59 -17.66
C TYR A 25 3.59 9.87 -18.14
N GLN A 26 3.23 11.12 -18.35
CA GLN A 26 1.87 11.50 -18.78
C GLN A 26 1.46 10.75 -20.05
N GLY A 27 0.31 10.07 -19.97
CA GLY A 27 -0.23 9.27 -21.07
C GLY A 27 0.33 7.84 -21.15
N PHE A 28 1.23 7.42 -20.26
CA PHE A 28 1.76 6.06 -20.27
C PHE A 28 0.67 5.02 -19.92
N ARG A 29 0.59 3.99 -20.76
CA ARG A 29 -0.31 2.83 -20.59
C ARG A 29 0.48 1.54 -20.72
N PRO A 30 0.55 0.71 -19.66
CA PRO A 30 1.20 -0.58 -19.74
C PRO A 30 0.45 -1.54 -20.66
N THR A 31 1.19 -2.44 -21.31
CA THR A 31 0.61 -3.45 -22.23
C THR A 31 0.17 -4.73 -21.51
N HIS A 32 0.49 -4.87 -20.24
CA HIS A 32 0.17 -6.04 -19.42
C HIS A 32 -0.25 -5.61 -18.01
N SER A 33 -0.81 -6.55 -17.26
CA SER A 33 -1.17 -6.36 -15.85
C SER A 33 -0.13 -7.04 -14.95
N SER A 34 0.22 -6.36 -13.84
CA SER A 34 1.04 -6.94 -12.78
C SER A 34 0.36 -8.17 -12.15
N GLU A 35 1.14 -9.11 -11.63
CA GLU A 35 0.61 -10.30 -10.97
C GLU A 35 -0.35 -9.95 -9.83
N LEU A 36 -0.03 -8.94 -9.05
CA LEU A 36 -0.89 -8.44 -7.98
C LEU A 36 -2.26 -8.01 -8.51
N VAL A 37 -2.31 -7.32 -9.65
CA VAL A 37 -3.58 -6.89 -10.27
C VAL A 37 -4.40 -8.09 -10.73
N ARG A 38 -3.76 -9.13 -11.29
CA ARG A 38 -4.44 -10.39 -11.64
C ARG A 38 -5.07 -11.05 -10.41
N ARG A 39 -4.36 -11.04 -9.27
CA ARG A 39 -4.90 -11.58 -8.01
C ARG A 39 -6.08 -10.76 -7.49
N HIS A 40 -6.01 -9.44 -7.56
CA HIS A 40 -7.17 -8.58 -7.24
C HIS A 40 -8.38 -8.95 -8.09
N GLN A 41 -8.22 -9.08 -9.41
CA GLN A 41 -9.29 -9.45 -10.31
C GLN A 41 -9.82 -10.86 -10.04
N ALA A 42 -8.94 -11.85 -9.81
CA ALA A 42 -9.32 -13.22 -9.48
C ALA A 42 -10.09 -13.32 -8.15
N ALA A 43 -9.78 -12.45 -7.18
CA ALA A 43 -10.52 -12.32 -5.92
C ALA A 43 -11.87 -11.58 -6.07
N GLY A 44 -12.22 -11.15 -7.29
CA GLY A 44 -13.51 -10.51 -7.60
C GLY A 44 -13.55 -9.00 -7.31
N PHE A 45 -12.41 -8.32 -7.18
CA PHE A 45 -12.39 -6.86 -7.05
C PHE A 45 -12.68 -6.18 -8.38
N VAL A 46 -13.47 -5.11 -8.32
CA VAL A 46 -13.82 -4.26 -9.46
C VAL A 46 -12.94 -3.02 -9.45
N ILE A 47 -11.87 -3.04 -10.25
CA ILE A 47 -10.95 -1.92 -10.38
C ILE A 47 -11.63 -0.85 -11.22
N PHE A 48 -11.89 0.33 -10.66
CA PHE A 48 -12.59 1.42 -11.35
C PHE A 48 -11.77 2.71 -11.45
N GLY A 49 -10.54 2.72 -10.95
CA GLY A 49 -9.67 3.88 -11.03
C GLY A 49 -8.35 3.72 -10.29
N LYS A 50 -7.62 4.83 -10.23
CA LYS A 50 -6.34 4.92 -9.52
C LYS A 50 -6.34 6.05 -8.50
N THR A 51 -5.53 5.90 -7.46
CA THR A 51 -5.31 6.90 -6.41
C THR A 51 -4.03 7.67 -6.66
N CYS A 52 -4.02 8.95 -6.32
CA CYS A 52 -2.85 9.80 -6.44
C CYS A 52 -1.68 9.30 -5.60
N SER A 53 -0.48 9.44 -6.16
CA SER A 53 0.81 9.32 -5.48
C SER A 53 1.64 10.58 -5.76
N PRO A 54 2.63 10.93 -4.93
CA PRO A 54 3.62 11.92 -5.32
C PRO A 54 4.47 11.37 -6.47
N GLU A 55 5.20 12.24 -7.13
CA GLU A 55 6.05 11.88 -8.27
C GLU A 55 6.98 10.70 -7.91
N PHE A 56 6.83 9.60 -8.65
CA PHE A 56 7.53 8.32 -8.45
C PHE A 56 7.45 7.73 -7.03
N GLY A 57 6.52 8.18 -6.22
CA GLY A 57 6.36 7.68 -4.85
C GLY A 57 7.47 8.08 -3.87
N LEU A 58 8.24 9.13 -4.18
CA LEU A 58 9.50 9.44 -3.51
C LEU A 58 9.37 10.31 -2.25
N THR A 59 8.17 10.81 -1.91
CA THR A 59 7.98 11.68 -0.76
C THR A 59 6.96 11.14 0.24
N ALA A 60 7.07 11.59 1.49
CA ALA A 60 6.13 11.26 2.57
C ALA A 60 4.84 12.10 2.52
N THR A 61 4.67 12.94 1.51
CA THR A 61 3.45 13.70 1.19
C THR A 61 2.91 13.24 -0.15
N THR A 62 1.63 13.50 -0.42
CA THR A 62 1.02 13.20 -1.73
C THR A 62 0.61 14.50 -2.40
N GLU A 63 1.61 15.11 -3.00
CA GLU A 63 1.55 16.39 -3.71
C GLU A 63 2.28 16.22 -5.04
N ASN A 64 1.63 16.50 -6.14
CA ASN A 64 2.28 16.46 -7.44
C ASN A 64 1.68 17.49 -8.41
N LYS A 65 2.46 17.85 -9.43
CA LYS A 65 2.06 18.86 -10.42
C LYS A 65 1.13 18.34 -11.52
N LEU A 66 0.90 17.02 -11.56
CA LEU A 66 0.02 16.40 -12.57
C LEU A 66 -1.43 16.42 -12.12
N THR A 67 -1.69 16.00 -10.88
CA THR A 67 -3.06 15.82 -10.34
C THR A 67 -3.38 16.73 -9.15
N GLY A 68 -2.39 17.50 -8.68
CA GLY A 68 -2.52 18.39 -7.51
C GLY A 68 -2.31 17.65 -6.18
N ASP A 69 -2.68 18.31 -5.09
CA ASP A 69 -2.42 17.86 -3.74
C ASP A 69 -3.56 16.99 -3.20
N THR A 70 -3.21 15.89 -2.55
CA THR A 70 -4.16 15.08 -1.81
C THR A 70 -4.26 15.59 -0.37
N ARG A 71 -5.45 16.03 0.01
CA ARG A 71 -5.72 16.59 1.34
C ARG A 71 -6.20 15.53 2.33
N ASN A 72 -5.93 15.78 3.61
CA ASN A 72 -6.42 14.94 4.69
C ASN A 72 -7.95 15.12 4.81
N PRO A 73 -8.75 14.04 4.78
CA PRO A 73 -10.20 14.17 4.85
C PRO A 73 -10.73 14.66 6.19
N TRP A 74 -9.95 14.54 7.27
CA TRP A 74 -10.33 15.05 8.59
C TRP A 74 -10.09 16.55 8.73
N GLU A 75 -8.98 17.02 8.17
CA GLU A 75 -8.57 18.43 8.20
C GLU A 75 -7.89 18.77 6.87
N PRO A 76 -8.61 19.40 5.93
CA PRO A 76 -8.08 19.71 4.59
C PRO A 76 -6.85 20.64 4.55
N GLY A 77 -6.54 21.32 5.66
CA GLY A 77 -5.32 22.10 5.82
C GLY A 77 -4.07 21.24 6.02
N HIS A 78 -4.21 19.96 6.28
CA HIS A 78 -3.13 19.01 6.53
C HIS A 78 -2.92 18.05 5.37
N ILE A 79 -1.74 17.42 5.33
CA ILE A 79 -1.39 16.38 4.36
C ILE A 79 -2.12 15.08 4.66
N ALA A 80 -2.38 14.30 3.64
CA ALA A 80 -2.85 12.92 3.77
C ALA A 80 -1.72 11.92 4.04
N GLY A 81 -0.47 12.41 4.14
CA GLY A 81 0.71 11.54 4.14
C GLY A 81 1.03 11.02 2.74
N GLY A 82 2.07 10.21 2.64
CA GLY A 82 2.56 9.66 1.36
C GLY A 82 3.46 8.43 1.54
N SER A 83 3.72 7.78 0.46
CA SER A 83 3.35 8.08 -0.92
C SER A 83 1.98 7.51 -1.34
N SER A 84 1.25 6.75 -0.50
CA SER A 84 -0.10 6.24 -0.79
C SER A 84 -1.20 7.12 -0.20
N GLY A 85 -1.02 8.46 -0.21
CA GLY A 85 -1.97 9.40 0.40
C GLY A 85 -3.34 9.41 -0.29
N GLY A 86 -3.40 9.25 -1.60
CA GLY A 86 -4.66 9.15 -2.33
C GLY A 86 -5.50 7.95 -1.89
N ALA A 87 -4.85 6.79 -1.67
CA ALA A 87 -5.50 5.60 -1.14
C ALA A 87 -5.98 5.81 0.30
N ALA A 88 -5.14 6.40 1.15
CA ALA A 88 -5.49 6.70 2.53
C ALA A 88 -6.66 7.67 2.65
N ALA A 89 -6.63 8.75 1.89
CA ALA A 89 -7.72 9.72 1.87
C ALA A 89 -9.05 9.10 1.42
N ALA A 90 -9.03 8.27 0.36
CA ALA A 90 -10.22 7.58 -0.13
C ALA A 90 -10.82 6.61 0.89
N VAL A 91 -9.98 5.84 1.59
CA VAL A 91 -10.42 4.89 2.63
C VAL A 91 -10.91 5.63 3.88
N ALA A 92 -10.21 6.65 4.34
CA ALA A 92 -10.59 7.45 5.50
C ALA A 92 -11.91 8.21 5.27
N ALA A 93 -12.10 8.75 4.08
CA ALA A 93 -13.34 9.41 3.68
C ALA A 93 -14.53 8.46 3.48
N GLY A 94 -14.32 7.14 3.57
CA GLY A 94 -15.38 6.15 3.39
C GLY A 94 -15.80 5.90 1.93
N VAL A 95 -15.02 6.34 0.95
CA VAL A 95 -15.30 6.10 -0.47
C VAL A 95 -15.29 4.60 -0.79
N LEU A 96 -14.39 3.85 -0.16
CA LEU A 96 -14.28 2.39 -0.30
C LEU A 96 -13.68 1.78 0.98
N PRO A 97 -13.91 0.49 1.24
CA PRO A 97 -13.44 -0.16 2.47
C PRO A 97 -11.93 -0.35 2.53
N ALA A 98 -11.30 -0.50 1.39
CA ALA A 98 -9.87 -0.77 1.25
C ALA A 98 -9.35 -0.29 -0.11
N ALA A 99 -8.07 0.06 -0.20
CA ALA A 99 -7.40 0.45 -1.43
C ALA A 99 -5.97 -0.08 -1.48
N HIS A 100 -5.46 -0.28 -2.69
CA HIS A 100 -4.08 -0.69 -2.93
C HIS A 100 -3.08 0.40 -2.52
N ALA A 101 -1.96 -0.02 -1.94
CA ALA A 101 -0.88 0.85 -1.49
C ALA A 101 0.47 0.12 -1.54
N THR A 102 1.56 0.87 -1.54
CA THR A 102 2.94 0.34 -1.52
C THR A 102 3.73 0.96 -0.37
N ASP A 103 4.74 0.28 0.14
CA ASP A 103 5.57 0.78 1.24
C ASP A 103 7.03 0.35 1.08
N GLY A 104 7.91 1.32 0.81
CA GLY A 104 9.36 1.14 0.81
C GLY A 104 10.02 1.84 2.00
N GLY A 105 9.62 3.08 2.27
CA GLY A 105 10.10 3.90 3.38
C GLY A 105 9.02 4.31 4.38
N GLY A 106 7.82 3.72 4.31
CA GLY A 106 6.69 4.06 5.17
C GLY A 106 5.40 4.39 4.40
N SER A 107 5.38 4.18 3.09
CA SER A 107 4.31 4.69 2.21
C SER A 107 2.94 3.99 2.34
N ILE A 108 2.79 2.96 3.16
CA ILE A 108 1.51 2.48 3.72
C ILE A 108 1.30 3.09 5.10
N ARG A 109 2.31 2.99 5.97
CA ARG A 109 2.22 3.30 7.40
C ARG A 109 2.09 4.79 7.67
N ILE A 110 2.81 5.65 6.95
CA ILE A 110 2.75 7.12 7.08
C ILE A 110 1.33 7.63 6.76
N PRO A 111 0.76 7.39 5.55
CA PRO A 111 -0.57 7.87 5.26
C PRO A 111 -1.66 7.20 6.12
N ALA A 112 -1.47 5.97 6.58
CA ALA A 112 -2.37 5.35 7.54
C ALA A 112 -2.41 6.14 8.86
N SER A 113 -1.24 6.53 9.38
CA SER A 113 -1.12 7.36 10.58
C SER A 113 -1.74 8.74 10.39
N CYS A 114 -1.44 9.42 9.28
CA CYS A 114 -1.98 10.75 8.99
C CYS A 114 -3.51 10.76 8.86
N CYS A 115 -4.10 9.71 8.29
CA CYS A 115 -5.54 9.63 8.03
C CYS A 115 -6.33 8.81 9.06
N GLY A 116 -5.69 8.30 10.13
CA GLY A 116 -6.36 7.56 11.20
C GLY A 116 -6.98 6.24 10.76
N ILE A 117 -6.31 5.51 9.86
CA ILE A 117 -6.74 4.20 9.34
C ILE A 117 -5.68 3.13 9.59
N PHE A 118 -5.98 1.89 9.26
CA PHE A 118 -5.06 0.77 9.44
C PHE A 118 -4.15 0.59 8.22
N GLY A 119 -2.83 0.55 8.46
CA GLY A 119 -1.81 0.30 7.45
C GLY A 119 -0.81 -0.75 7.93
N PHE A 120 -0.76 -1.88 7.23
CA PHE A 120 0.14 -2.99 7.50
C PHE A 120 1.11 -3.18 6.34
N LYS A 121 2.42 -3.07 6.62
CA LYS A 121 3.46 -3.37 5.64
C LYS A 121 3.80 -4.88 5.72
N PRO A 122 3.46 -5.69 4.71
CA PRO A 122 3.80 -7.11 4.70
C PRO A 122 5.30 -7.35 4.74
N THR A 123 5.69 -8.54 5.18
CA THR A 123 7.07 -9.01 5.08
C THR A 123 7.50 -9.14 3.61
N ARG A 124 8.77 -8.87 3.31
CA ARG A 124 9.38 -9.07 1.99
C ARG A 124 9.04 -10.46 1.45
N GLY A 125 8.72 -10.55 0.15
CA GLY A 125 8.35 -11.79 -0.52
C GLY A 125 6.96 -12.34 -0.16
N ARG A 126 6.18 -11.64 0.70
CA ARG A 126 4.84 -12.09 1.07
C ARG A 126 3.80 -11.77 -0.01
N VAL A 127 3.98 -10.68 -0.75
CA VAL A 127 3.10 -10.20 -1.81
C VAL A 127 3.93 -10.03 -3.08
N PRO A 128 3.43 -10.42 -4.28
CA PRO A 128 4.19 -10.37 -5.51
C PRO A 128 4.43 -8.94 -6.00
N THR A 129 5.55 -8.72 -6.66
CA THR A 129 5.92 -7.46 -7.33
C THR A 129 6.08 -7.61 -8.84
N GLY A 130 6.03 -8.83 -9.36
CA GLY A 130 6.25 -9.14 -10.78
C GLY A 130 5.07 -8.81 -11.71
N PRO A 131 5.30 -8.96 -13.03
CA PRO A 131 6.49 -9.55 -13.65
C PRO A 131 7.64 -8.55 -13.92
N ASP A 132 7.40 -7.24 -13.75
CA ASP A 132 8.38 -6.21 -14.14
C ASP A 132 9.53 -6.10 -13.14
N ASP A 133 9.21 -6.27 -11.86
CA ASP A 133 10.16 -6.12 -10.76
C ASP A 133 10.23 -7.41 -9.93
N GLY A 134 11.40 -8.02 -9.84
CA GLY A 134 11.65 -9.08 -8.85
C GLY A 134 11.91 -8.49 -7.46
N GLU A 135 12.54 -7.33 -7.42
CA GLU A 135 12.94 -6.64 -6.21
C GLU A 135 12.96 -5.12 -6.45
N ILE A 136 12.38 -4.35 -5.54
CA ILE A 136 12.35 -2.89 -5.63
C ILE A 136 13.10 -2.33 -4.41
N TRP A 137 14.03 -1.39 -4.66
CA TRP A 137 14.89 -0.75 -3.65
C TRP A 137 15.62 -1.74 -2.75
N GLY A 138 16.30 -2.76 -3.33
CA GLY A 138 17.02 -3.77 -2.55
C GLY A 138 16.11 -4.57 -1.61
N GLY A 139 14.87 -4.83 -2.04
CA GLY A 139 13.86 -5.58 -1.28
C GLY A 139 13.21 -4.79 -0.14
N ALA A 140 13.35 -3.46 -0.11
CA ALA A 140 12.69 -2.63 0.89
C ALA A 140 11.21 -2.41 0.59
N VAL A 141 10.82 -2.34 -0.69
CA VAL A 141 9.43 -2.09 -1.10
C VAL A 141 8.61 -3.37 -1.02
N THR A 142 7.40 -3.22 -0.50
CA THR A 142 6.35 -4.24 -0.54
C THR A 142 5.05 -3.63 -1.03
N GLU A 143 4.27 -4.45 -1.72
CA GLU A 143 2.89 -4.19 -2.06
C GLU A 143 1.98 -4.53 -0.88
N GLY A 144 0.84 -3.84 -0.77
CA GLY A 144 -0.11 -4.07 0.30
C GLY A 144 -1.38 -3.25 0.15
N VAL A 145 -2.04 -3.01 1.27
CA VAL A 145 -3.34 -2.33 1.29
C VAL A 145 -3.46 -1.37 2.47
N LEU A 146 -4.33 -0.37 2.31
CA LEU A 146 -4.85 0.47 3.37
C LEU A 146 -6.31 0.10 3.63
N THR A 147 -6.69 -0.03 4.90
CA THR A 147 -8.03 -0.47 5.32
C THR A 147 -8.46 0.29 6.58
N ARG A 148 -9.72 0.15 6.97
CA ARG A 148 -10.21 0.68 8.25
C ARG A 148 -10.14 -0.32 9.39
N SER A 149 -9.89 -1.59 9.11
CA SER A 149 -9.81 -2.63 10.13
C SER A 149 -8.69 -3.62 9.89
N VAL A 150 -8.18 -4.22 10.97
CA VAL A 150 -7.22 -5.33 10.91
C VAL A 150 -7.80 -6.53 10.16
N ARG A 151 -9.09 -6.81 10.38
CA ARG A 151 -9.81 -7.93 9.72
C ARG A 151 -9.79 -7.77 8.20
N ASP A 152 -10.10 -6.58 7.70
CA ASP A 152 -10.13 -6.35 6.25
C ASP A 152 -8.72 -6.45 5.64
N SER A 153 -7.70 -5.98 6.36
CA SER A 153 -6.31 -6.13 5.94
C SER A 153 -5.88 -7.60 5.88
N ALA A 154 -6.27 -8.40 6.86
CA ALA A 154 -6.00 -9.84 6.87
C ALA A 154 -6.70 -10.57 5.72
N ALA A 155 -7.98 -10.28 5.47
CA ALA A 155 -8.72 -10.83 4.34
C ALA A 155 -8.09 -10.45 2.99
N MET A 156 -7.64 -9.20 2.86
CA MET A 156 -6.91 -8.75 1.68
C MET A 156 -5.59 -9.49 1.49
N LEU A 157 -4.84 -9.68 2.59
CA LEU A 157 -3.58 -10.42 2.53
C LEU A 157 -3.80 -11.88 2.12
N ASP A 158 -4.90 -12.51 2.55
CA ASP A 158 -5.30 -13.85 2.08
C ASP A 158 -5.55 -13.89 0.58
N ALA A 159 -6.09 -12.81 0.01
CA ALA A 159 -6.38 -12.73 -1.42
C ALA A 159 -5.14 -12.51 -2.29
N ILE A 160 -4.11 -11.81 -1.77
CA ILE A 160 -2.99 -11.33 -2.58
C ILE A 160 -1.63 -11.96 -2.25
N HIS A 161 -1.51 -12.71 -1.15
CA HIS A 161 -0.24 -13.28 -0.72
C HIS A 161 0.30 -14.36 -1.65
N GLY A 162 1.57 -14.69 -1.47
CA GLY A 162 2.28 -15.73 -2.19
C GLY A 162 3.25 -15.17 -3.22
N GLU A 163 4.27 -15.94 -3.52
CA GLU A 163 5.27 -15.61 -4.54
C GLU A 163 4.68 -15.67 -5.95
N ASP A 164 5.33 -15.01 -6.89
CA ASP A 164 5.09 -15.19 -8.32
C ASP A 164 6.27 -15.91 -9.00
N VAL A 165 6.08 -16.25 -10.26
CA VAL A 165 7.11 -16.93 -11.03
C VAL A 165 8.32 -16.01 -11.26
N GLY A 166 9.49 -16.44 -10.80
CA GLY A 166 10.74 -15.66 -10.92
C GLY A 166 11.00 -14.72 -9.75
N ALA A 167 10.15 -14.71 -8.72
CA ALA A 167 10.42 -13.94 -7.52
C ALA A 167 11.74 -14.36 -6.85
N PRO A 168 12.63 -13.42 -6.48
CA PRO A 168 13.91 -13.74 -5.85
C PRO A 168 13.76 -14.16 -4.38
N TYR A 169 12.60 -13.92 -3.78
CA TYR A 169 12.30 -14.23 -2.39
C TYR A 169 10.99 -14.95 -2.25
N ALA A 170 10.96 -15.94 -1.35
CA ALA A 170 9.75 -16.59 -0.90
C ALA A 170 9.56 -16.33 0.59
N ALA A 171 8.40 -15.81 0.99
CA ALA A 171 8.06 -15.75 2.40
C ALA A 171 7.69 -17.16 2.91
N PRO A 172 7.97 -17.49 4.18
CA PRO A 172 7.56 -18.77 4.76
C PRO A 172 6.07 -19.04 4.54
N PRO A 173 5.66 -20.30 4.31
CA PRO A 173 4.25 -20.64 4.17
C PRO A 173 3.44 -20.14 5.37
N ARG A 174 2.21 -19.71 5.13
CA ARG A 174 1.29 -19.38 6.23
C ARG A 174 0.87 -20.66 6.93
N VAL A 175 0.74 -20.60 8.24
CA VAL A 175 0.27 -21.74 9.06
C VAL A 175 -1.24 -21.94 8.88
N ARG A 176 -1.98 -20.83 8.74
CA ARG A 176 -3.43 -20.77 8.51
C ARG A 176 -3.78 -19.51 7.74
N PRO A 177 -5.04 -19.31 7.29
CA PRO A 177 -5.48 -18.04 6.73
C PRO A 177 -5.18 -16.87 7.67
N PHE A 178 -4.74 -15.73 7.10
CA PHE A 178 -4.47 -14.52 7.90
C PHE A 178 -5.73 -14.00 8.58
N LEU A 179 -6.90 -14.20 7.99
CA LEU A 179 -8.17 -13.83 8.60
C LEU A 179 -8.42 -14.59 9.89
N ASP A 180 -8.05 -15.86 9.96
CA ASP A 180 -8.19 -16.69 11.16
C ASP A 180 -7.23 -16.24 12.28
N GLU A 181 -6.07 -15.68 11.92
CA GLU A 181 -5.12 -15.13 12.90
C GLU A 181 -5.71 -13.94 13.69
N VAL A 182 -6.63 -13.17 13.10
CA VAL A 182 -7.26 -12.00 13.76
C VAL A 182 -7.99 -12.39 15.04
N THR A 183 -8.57 -13.59 15.08
CA THR A 183 -9.33 -14.10 16.23
C THR A 183 -8.58 -15.16 17.05
N THR A 184 -7.37 -15.51 16.62
CA THR A 184 -6.53 -16.48 17.32
C THR A 184 -5.67 -15.75 18.36
N PRO A 185 -5.81 -16.03 19.66
CA PRO A 185 -4.95 -15.42 20.67
C PRO A 185 -3.48 -15.76 20.41
N PRO A 186 -2.58 -14.76 20.42
CA PRO A 186 -1.15 -15.03 20.31
C PRO A 186 -0.64 -15.76 21.56
N ALA A 187 0.39 -16.57 21.39
CA ALA A 187 1.15 -17.07 22.53
C ALA A 187 1.81 -15.90 23.28
N GLN A 188 2.36 -16.19 24.48
CA GLN A 188 3.08 -15.15 25.21
C GLN A 188 4.24 -14.59 24.38
N LEU A 189 4.20 -13.29 24.14
CA LEU A 189 5.19 -12.58 23.33
C LEU A 189 6.15 -11.81 24.25
N ARG A 190 7.43 -11.77 23.88
CA ARG A 190 8.42 -10.86 24.45
C ARG A 190 8.59 -9.70 23.48
N ILE A 191 8.12 -8.51 23.86
CA ILE A 191 8.14 -7.31 23.03
C ILE A 191 9.16 -6.33 23.58
N ALA A 192 10.17 -5.97 22.77
CA ALA A 192 11.06 -4.86 23.07
C ALA A 192 10.43 -3.55 22.60
N VAL A 193 10.49 -2.53 23.45
CA VAL A 193 9.97 -1.19 23.15
C VAL A 193 11.08 -0.16 23.32
N THR A 194 11.21 0.77 22.39
CA THR A 194 12.07 1.94 22.50
C THR A 194 11.32 3.16 21.99
N THR A 195 11.49 4.28 22.70
CA THR A 195 11.01 5.61 22.30
C THR A 195 12.18 6.52 21.88
N ALA A 196 13.42 6.01 21.98
CA ALA A 196 14.60 6.76 21.58
C ALA A 196 14.70 6.80 20.04
N PRO A 197 14.86 7.98 19.42
CA PRO A 197 15.05 8.10 17.99
C PRO A 197 16.38 7.48 17.57
N MET A 198 16.35 6.48 16.69
CA MET A 198 17.57 5.77 16.24
C MET A 198 18.57 6.66 15.49
N LEU A 199 18.13 7.74 14.86
CA LEU A 199 18.96 8.67 14.10
C LEU A 199 19.22 10.00 14.82
N GLY A 200 18.89 10.09 16.10
CA GLY A 200 19.16 11.27 16.92
C GLY A 200 18.30 12.50 16.62
N HIS A 201 17.25 12.36 15.81
CA HIS A 201 16.32 13.47 15.53
C HIS A 201 15.30 13.64 16.66
N VAL A 202 14.90 14.88 16.91
CA VAL A 202 13.82 15.16 17.87
C VAL A 202 12.50 14.62 17.31
N ILE A 203 11.82 13.83 18.12
CA ILE A 203 10.47 13.35 17.83
C ILE A 203 9.47 14.28 18.52
N HIS A 204 8.38 14.62 17.81
CA HIS A 204 7.33 15.45 18.40
C HIS A 204 6.71 14.73 19.62
N PRO A 205 6.37 15.48 20.71
CA PRO A 205 5.84 14.86 21.94
C PRO A 205 4.56 14.03 21.73
N ASP A 206 3.78 14.33 20.69
CA ASP A 206 2.55 13.60 20.36
C ASP A 206 2.80 12.26 19.64
N CYS A 207 4.04 11.95 19.26
CA CYS A 207 4.47 10.70 18.66
C CYS A 207 5.08 9.78 19.70
#